data_e5646a5a13fac2131753b3790c074136
#
_entry.id   e5646a5a13fac2131753b3790c074136
#
_cell.length_a   1.000
_cell.length_b   1.000
_cell.length_c   1.000
_cell.angle_alpha   90.00
_cell.angle_beta   90.00
_cell.angle_gamma   90.00
#
_symmetry.space_group_name_H-M   'P 1'
#
loop_
_entity.id
_entity.type
_entity.pdbx_description
1 polymer ?
#
loop_
_entity_poly.entity_id
_entity_poly.type
_entity_poly.pdbx_seq_one_letter_code
_entity_poly.pdbx_strand_id
1 'polypeptide(L)'
;YGYSDEASAAAPAKIAAAIALIDSRLQQQAENGSRYLVGDTLTAADVYWATMSMIILATPPEIMPVTRQNQAMLKFFAANSKIPEIAAVLSKRIVDHQHYILTTYCETPAVLGGDPL
;
A
#
# COMPACT_ATOMS: atom_id res chain seq x y z
N TYR A 1 2.36 -18.31 -15.30
CA TYR A 1 1.68 -17.42 -14.36
C TYR A 1 0.18 -17.28 -14.62
N GLY A 2 -0.38 -18.00 -15.58
CA GLY A 2 -1.81 -17.94 -15.86
C GLY A 2 -2.30 -16.59 -16.39
N TYR A 3 -1.43 -15.84 -17.08
CA TYR A 3 -1.83 -14.57 -17.70
C TYR A 3 -2.88 -14.82 -18.79
N SER A 4 -3.92 -13.99 -18.78
CA SER A 4 -4.92 -13.93 -19.85
C SER A 4 -5.50 -12.52 -19.86
N ASP A 5 -6.11 -12.12 -20.99
CA ASP A 5 -6.78 -10.81 -21.09
C ASP A 5 -7.93 -10.72 -20.09
N GLU A 6 -8.66 -11.83 -19.88
CA GLU A 6 -9.73 -11.89 -18.87
C GLU A 6 -9.19 -11.72 -17.47
N ALA A 7 -8.10 -12.39 -17.10
CA ALA A 7 -7.47 -12.26 -15.79
C ALA A 7 -6.94 -10.84 -15.59
N SER A 8 -6.34 -10.25 -16.62
CA SER A 8 -5.86 -8.86 -16.57
C SER A 8 -7.01 -7.86 -16.38
N ALA A 9 -8.12 -8.04 -17.08
CA ALA A 9 -9.29 -7.18 -16.95
C ALA A 9 -9.96 -7.32 -15.58
N ALA A 10 -9.89 -8.51 -14.96
CA ALA A 10 -10.47 -8.77 -13.64
C ALA A 10 -9.56 -8.36 -12.47
N ALA A 11 -8.27 -8.09 -12.72
CA ALA A 11 -7.31 -7.81 -11.66
C ALA A 11 -7.68 -6.61 -10.77
N PRO A 12 -8.15 -5.46 -11.31
CA PRO A 12 -8.54 -4.34 -10.45
C PRO A 12 -9.62 -4.69 -9.43
N ALA A 13 -10.63 -5.46 -9.83
CA ALA A 13 -11.71 -5.88 -8.93
C ALA A 13 -11.19 -6.82 -7.84
N LYS A 14 -10.28 -7.73 -8.17
CA LYS A 14 -9.67 -8.66 -7.19
C LYS A 14 -8.79 -7.91 -6.20
N ILE A 15 -8.01 -6.95 -6.67
CA ILE A 15 -7.18 -6.09 -5.82
C ILE A 15 -8.07 -5.27 -4.90
N ALA A 16 -9.13 -4.67 -5.41
CA ALA A 16 -10.08 -3.90 -4.62
C ALA A 16 -10.75 -4.74 -3.53
N ALA A 17 -11.12 -5.98 -3.84
CA ALA A 17 -11.69 -6.91 -2.85
C ALA A 17 -10.69 -7.23 -1.74
N ALA A 18 -9.42 -7.43 -2.07
CA ALA A 18 -8.37 -7.67 -1.08
C ALA A 18 -8.14 -6.44 -0.19
N ILE A 19 -8.11 -5.24 -0.77
CA ILE A 19 -7.96 -3.99 0.00
C ILE A 19 -9.15 -3.81 0.95
N ALA A 20 -10.37 -4.08 0.49
CA ALA A 20 -11.57 -3.98 1.32
C ALA A 20 -11.52 -4.95 2.52
N LEU A 21 -10.97 -6.16 2.32
CA LEU A 21 -10.74 -7.11 3.41
C LEU A 21 -9.76 -6.58 4.44
N ILE A 22 -8.65 -6.01 4.00
CA ILE A 22 -7.65 -5.39 4.89
C ILE A 22 -8.27 -4.22 5.66
N ASP A 23 -9.04 -3.38 4.98
CA ASP A 23 -9.71 -2.24 5.62
C ASP A 23 -10.70 -2.70 6.68
N SER A 24 -11.52 -3.71 6.39
CA SER A 24 -12.45 -4.30 7.38
C SER A 24 -11.70 -4.84 8.58
N ARG A 25 -10.56 -5.50 8.36
CA ARG A 25 -9.74 -6.02 9.46
C ARG A 25 -9.19 -4.91 10.33
N LEU A 26 -8.68 -3.84 9.71
CA LEU A 26 -8.18 -2.67 10.44
C LEU A 26 -9.29 -2.01 11.25
N GLN A 27 -10.51 -1.94 10.71
CA GLN A 27 -11.66 -1.40 11.42
C GLN A 27 -11.99 -2.24 12.65
N GLN A 28 -12.06 -3.56 12.52
CA GLN A 28 -12.30 -4.47 13.65
C GLN A 28 -11.23 -4.32 14.73
N GLN A 29 -9.96 -4.22 14.32
CA GLN A 29 -8.86 -4.04 15.23
C GLN A 29 -8.95 -2.70 15.97
N ALA A 30 -9.31 -1.62 15.27
CA ALA A 30 -9.49 -0.31 15.88
C ALA A 30 -10.59 -0.32 16.94
N GLU A 31 -11.69 -1.03 16.69
CA GLU A 31 -12.78 -1.22 17.67
C GLU A 31 -12.30 -1.96 18.92
N ASN A 32 -11.29 -2.80 18.78
CA ASN A 32 -10.67 -3.54 19.90
C ASN A 32 -9.46 -2.80 20.51
N GLY A 33 -9.19 -1.57 20.09
CA GLY A 33 -8.09 -0.75 20.59
C GLY A 33 -6.74 -1.06 19.99
N SER A 34 -6.68 -1.81 18.88
CA SER A 34 -5.43 -2.12 18.20
C SER A 34 -5.32 -1.37 16.87
N ARG A 35 -4.10 -0.96 16.52
CA ARG A 35 -3.78 -0.33 15.24
C ARG A 35 -3.07 -1.29 14.27
N TYR A 36 -2.97 -2.57 14.62
CA TYR A 36 -2.26 -3.59 13.86
C TYR A 36 -3.23 -4.57 13.23
N LEU A 37 -2.76 -5.31 12.21
CA LEU A 37 -3.61 -6.27 11.48
C LEU A 37 -3.91 -7.52 12.30
N VAL A 38 -3.00 -7.95 13.16
CA VAL A 38 -3.16 -9.15 13.97
C VAL A 38 -2.78 -8.84 15.42
N GLY A 39 -3.68 -9.14 16.35
CA GLY A 39 -3.42 -8.86 17.76
C GLY A 39 -3.25 -7.38 18.06
N ASP A 40 -2.42 -7.05 19.02
CA ASP A 40 -2.19 -5.69 19.49
C ASP A 40 -0.72 -5.23 19.37
N THR A 41 0.10 -5.98 18.64
CA THR A 41 1.49 -5.66 18.38
C THR A 41 1.83 -5.83 16.89
N LEU A 42 2.97 -5.25 16.47
CA LEU A 42 3.47 -5.40 15.11
C LEU A 42 3.67 -6.87 14.76
N THR A 43 3.21 -7.27 13.58
CA THR A 43 3.49 -8.59 12.99
C THR A 43 4.00 -8.44 11.56
N ALA A 44 4.49 -9.55 11.00
CA ALA A 44 4.92 -9.58 9.60
C ALA A 44 3.79 -9.15 8.63
N ALA A 45 2.53 -9.39 8.98
CA ALA A 45 1.39 -8.99 8.17
C ALA A 45 1.36 -7.48 7.96
N ASP A 46 1.63 -6.68 9.01
CA ASP A 46 1.68 -5.23 8.91
C ASP A 46 2.80 -4.78 7.97
N VAL A 47 4.00 -5.34 8.13
CA VAL A 47 5.16 -4.95 7.33
C VAL A 47 4.96 -5.34 5.86
N TYR A 48 4.50 -6.56 5.59
CA TYR A 48 4.25 -7.00 4.22
C TYR A 48 3.17 -6.15 3.55
N TRP A 49 2.07 -5.87 4.24
CA TRP A 49 1.03 -5.03 3.68
C TRP A 49 1.52 -3.62 3.42
N ALA A 50 2.22 -3.00 4.38
CA ALA A 50 2.72 -1.63 4.23
C ALA A 50 3.71 -1.51 3.06
N THR A 51 4.60 -2.49 2.89
CA THR A 51 5.59 -2.45 1.80
C THR A 51 4.99 -2.80 0.45
N MET A 52 4.18 -3.86 0.38
CA MET A 52 3.56 -4.27 -0.88
C MET A 52 2.49 -3.30 -1.38
N SER A 53 1.79 -2.63 -0.48
CA SER A 53 0.78 -1.64 -0.86
C SER A 53 1.35 -0.39 -1.53
N MET A 54 2.67 -0.18 -1.48
CA MET A 54 3.31 0.91 -2.23
C MET A 54 3.06 0.80 -3.74
N ILE A 55 2.80 -0.41 -4.24
CA ILE A 55 2.49 -0.65 -5.66
C ILE A 55 1.15 -0.02 -6.06
N ILE A 56 0.23 0.12 -5.12
CA ILE A 56 -1.14 0.60 -5.37
C ILE A 56 -1.45 1.92 -4.65
N LEU A 57 -0.53 2.43 -3.87
CA LEU A 57 -0.67 3.70 -3.16
C LEU A 57 0.40 4.67 -3.63
N ALA A 58 -0.01 5.92 -3.81
CA ALA A 58 0.96 7.00 -4.03
C ALA A 58 1.68 7.26 -2.72
N THR A 59 2.97 6.96 -2.67
CA THR A 59 3.77 7.15 -1.46
C THR A 59 4.36 8.55 -1.46
N PRO A 60 4.19 9.33 -0.36
CA PRO A 60 4.73 10.68 -0.30
C PRO A 60 6.27 10.71 -0.43
N PRO A 61 6.83 11.77 -1.01
CA PRO A 61 8.29 11.91 -1.16
C PRO A 61 9.05 11.87 0.16
N GLU A 62 8.42 12.24 1.26
CA GLU A 62 9.01 12.17 2.60
C GLU A 62 9.29 10.73 3.03
N ILE A 63 8.48 9.79 2.55
CA ILE A 63 8.64 8.37 2.83
C ILE A 63 9.51 7.71 1.76
N MET A 64 9.27 8.03 0.49
CA MET A 64 10.03 7.50 -0.63
C MET A 64 10.41 8.62 -1.60
N PRO A 65 11.63 9.17 -1.48
CA PRO A 65 12.10 10.23 -2.37
C PRO A 65 12.11 9.79 -3.83
N VAL A 66 11.74 10.70 -4.72
CA VAL A 66 11.81 10.46 -6.17
C VAL A 66 13.26 10.58 -6.61
N THR A 67 13.74 9.57 -7.33
CA THR A 67 15.06 9.58 -7.96
C THR A 67 14.91 9.47 -9.46
N ARG A 68 16.02 9.72 -10.19
CA ARG A 68 16.00 9.55 -11.65
C ARG A 68 15.68 8.11 -12.03
N GLN A 69 16.14 7.14 -11.23
CA GLN A 69 15.99 5.73 -11.50
C GLN A 69 14.58 5.21 -11.20
N ASN A 70 13.92 5.77 -10.19
CA ASN A 70 12.62 5.24 -9.73
C ASN A 70 11.40 6.07 -10.18
N GLN A 71 11.59 7.24 -10.80
CA GLN A 71 10.47 8.14 -11.09
C GLN A 71 9.40 7.50 -11.97
N ALA A 72 9.79 6.72 -12.98
CA ALA A 72 8.83 6.05 -13.86
C ALA A 72 8.02 4.99 -13.10
N MET A 73 8.69 4.23 -12.24
CA MET A 73 8.06 3.22 -11.40
C MET A 73 7.08 3.86 -10.40
N LEU A 74 7.47 4.96 -9.76
CA LEU A 74 6.59 5.66 -8.82
C LEU A 74 5.40 6.29 -9.50
N LYS A 75 5.54 6.79 -10.73
CA LYS A 75 4.40 7.25 -11.53
C LYS A 75 3.43 6.12 -11.84
N PHE A 76 3.96 4.95 -12.17
CA PHE A 76 3.14 3.76 -12.42
C PHE A 76 2.37 3.34 -11.16
N PHE A 77 3.03 3.31 -10.02
CA PHE A 77 2.38 2.98 -8.75
C PHE A 77 1.30 4.00 -8.39
N ALA A 78 1.59 5.29 -8.55
CA ALA A 78 0.59 6.34 -8.30
C ALA A 78 -0.61 6.23 -9.24
N ALA A 79 -0.39 5.86 -10.50
CA ALA A 79 -1.47 5.65 -11.46
C ALA A 79 -2.40 4.50 -11.03
N ASN A 80 -1.86 3.45 -10.41
CA ASN A 80 -2.66 2.33 -9.91
C ASN A 80 -3.68 2.78 -8.84
N SER A 81 -3.33 3.75 -8.02
CA SER A 81 -4.24 4.28 -6.99
C SER A 81 -5.44 5.03 -7.58
N LYS A 82 -5.36 5.41 -8.85
CA LYS A 82 -6.43 6.13 -9.56
C LYS A 82 -7.35 5.22 -10.36
N ILE A 83 -7.04 3.92 -10.44
CA ILE A 83 -7.95 2.96 -11.04
C ILE A 83 -9.27 2.99 -10.26
N PRO A 84 -10.44 3.18 -10.91
CA PRO A 84 -11.70 3.45 -10.18
C PRO A 84 -12.05 2.42 -9.12
N GLU A 85 -11.87 1.14 -9.40
CA GLU A 85 -12.17 0.06 -8.47
C GLU A 85 -11.26 0.10 -7.25
N ILE A 86 -10.00 0.45 -7.43
CA ILE A 86 -9.00 0.58 -6.35
C ILE A 86 -9.23 1.87 -5.58
N ALA A 87 -9.41 2.98 -6.26
CA ALA A 87 -9.65 4.28 -5.62
C ALA A 87 -10.87 4.25 -4.69
N ALA A 88 -11.90 3.50 -5.06
CA ALA A 88 -13.12 3.39 -4.26
C ALA A 88 -12.92 2.73 -2.89
N VAL A 89 -11.88 1.93 -2.71
CA VAL A 89 -11.62 1.18 -1.47
C VAL A 89 -10.39 1.68 -0.70
N LEU A 90 -9.67 2.67 -1.22
CA LEU A 90 -8.51 3.27 -0.54
C LEU A 90 -8.99 4.27 0.51
N SER A 91 -9.34 3.76 1.69
CA SER A 91 -9.79 4.59 2.80
C SER A 91 -8.61 5.31 3.46
N LYS A 92 -8.95 6.35 4.26
CA LYS A 92 -7.96 7.01 5.11
C LYS A 92 -7.29 6.00 6.06
N ARG A 93 -8.05 5.03 6.57
CA ARG A 93 -7.55 3.99 7.47
C ARG A 93 -6.45 3.15 6.80
N ILE A 94 -6.63 2.78 5.54
CA ILE A 94 -5.63 2.04 4.74
C ILE A 94 -4.35 2.88 4.59
N VAL A 95 -4.49 4.13 4.19
CA VAL A 95 -3.35 5.03 3.98
C VAL A 95 -2.61 5.31 5.29
N ASP A 96 -3.34 5.60 6.35
CA ASP A 96 -2.75 5.89 7.67
C ASP A 96 -1.99 4.69 8.23
N HIS A 97 -2.52 3.48 8.06
CA HIS A 97 -1.82 2.27 8.50
C HIS A 97 -0.50 2.09 7.76
N GLN A 98 -0.49 2.23 6.43
CA GLN A 98 0.73 2.14 5.64
C GLN A 98 1.77 3.16 6.11
N HIS A 99 1.38 4.43 6.25
CA HIS A 99 2.29 5.49 6.65
C HIS A 99 2.84 5.25 8.06
N TYR A 100 1.99 4.83 8.99
CA TYR A 100 2.42 4.53 10.35
C TYR A 100 3.47 3.41 10.39
N ILE A 101 3.20 2.30 9.71
CA ILE A 101 4.13 1.16 9.70
C ILE A 101 5.45 1.54 9.02
N LEU A 102 5.39 2.21 7.87
CA LEU A 102 6.60 2.60 7.14
C LEU A 102 7.45 3.60 7.93
N THR A 103 6.83 4.60 8.56
CA THR A 103 7.57 5.64 9.29
C THR A 103 8.03 5.22 10.67
N THR A 104 7.37 4.23 11.28
CA THR A 104 7.69 3.79 12.65
C THR A 104 8.66 2.62 12.68
N TYR A 105 8.51 1.67 11.75
CA TYR A 105 9.22 0.39 11.80
C TYR A 105 10.14 0.12 10.62
N CYS A 106 10.00 0.86 9.53
CA CYS A 106 10.81 0.68 8.33
C CYS A 106 11.82 1.82 8.20
N GLU A 107 12.86 1.61 7.38
CA GLU A 107 13.81 2.66 7.08
C GLU A 107 13.12 3.75 6.25
N THR A 108 13.10 4.98 6.78
CA THR A 108 12.57 6.14 6.07
C THR A 108 13.56 7.31 6.18
N PRO A 109 13.75 8.04 5.07
CA PRO A 109 13.14 7.79 3.75
C PRO A 109 13.61 6.48 3.12
N ALA A 110 12.71 5.79 2.42
CA ALA A 110 13.02 4.55 1.73
C ALA A 110 13.82 4.85 0.45
N VAL A 111 14.96 4.18 0.28
CA VAL A 111 15.82 4.39 -0.89
C VAL A 111 15.78 3.16 -1.78
N LEU A 112 15.20 3.31 -2.97
CA LEU A 112 15.15 2.27 -3.99
C LEU A 112 16.25 2.40 -5.05
N GLY A 113 17.28 3.15 -4.75
CA GLY A 113 18.42 3.37 -5.62
C GLY A 113 18.48 4.76 -6.22
N GLY A 114 19.67 5.16 -6.60
CA GLY A 114 19.93 6.46 -7.22
C GLY A 114 19.93 7.64 -6.26
N ASP A 115 20.35 8.78 -6.78
CA ASP A 115 20.37 10.03 -6.03
C ASP A 115 19.00 10.72 -6.13
N PRO A 116 18.53 11.38 -5.07
CA PRO A 116 17.32 12.19 -5.13
C PRO A 116 17.38 13.25 -6.21
N LEU A 117 16.25 13.51 -6.83
CA LEU A 117 16.11 14.57 -7.83
C LEU A 117 16.08 15.93 -7.17
#